data_1b9d8d0ddc50233723017476c112997a
#
_entry.id   1b9d8d0ddc50233723017476c112997a
#
_cell.length_a   1.000
_cell.length_b   1.000
_cell.length_c   1.000
_cell.angle_alpha   90.00
_cell.angle_beta   90.00
_cell.angle_gamma   90.00
#
_symmetry.space_group_name_H-M   'P 1'
#
loop_
_entity.id
_entity.type
_entity.pdbx_description
1 polymer ?
#
loop_
_entity_poly.entity_id
_entity_poly.type
_entity_poly.pdbx_seq_one_letter_code
_entity_poly.pdbx_strand_id
1 'polypeptide(L)'
;MEIADSHVVIAGYDAPPEAADGLALAHLLAGLTDRDLLVARVIPDVPDHPGATRAEQLRVRKLVQEASAAVLAAVPDGSVEVMPVLDMRVAPGLHDLARRQEASLLVLGSSHHGRLGRVILGGTADEVVNGAPCPVAVAPPRFREDATITPPRIGVAWDGTAASRAAMAQAADLHRATGMGLLVIEVRPSLAHRPLGGLHADLEDGVALLRELAGDEAAVDGVQRSGDPAGELIDATISDVGILVIGSRGRGAVARVLLGSVSGHVMRNAHAPVLVVPAPS
;
A
#
# COMPACT_ATOMS: atom_id res chain seq x y z
N MET A 1 1.97 -21.77 -1.23
CA MET A 1 1.83 -21.10 -2.53
C MET A 1 2.84 -19.98 -2.48
N GLU A 2 4.01 -20.21 -3.08
CA GLU A 2 5.01 -19.16 -3.26
C GLU A 2 4.31 -17.97 -3.90
N ILE A 3 4.46 -16.80 -3.27
CA ILE A 3 4.09 -15.53 -3.91
C ILE A 3 5.06 -15.45 -5.07
N ALA A 4 4.53 -15.54 -6.29
CA ALA A 4 5.29 -15.53 -7.52
C ALA A 4 6.39 -14.46 -7.45
N ASP A 5 7.54 -14.77 -8.06
CA ASP A 5 8.66 -13.85 -8.33
C ASP A 5 8.20 -12.66 -9.20
N SER A 6 7.21 -11.93 -8.73
CA SER A 6 6.73 -10.74 -9.38
C SER A 6 7.71 -9.61 -9.10
N HIS A 7 8.37 -9.15 -10.15
CA HIS A 7 9.40 -8.12 -10.07
C HIS A 7 8.87 -6.69 -10.27
N VAL A 8 7.54 -6.48 -10.33
CA VAL A 8 6.97 -5.18 -10.71
C VAL A 8 6.25 -4.50 -9.54
N VAL A 9 6.65 -3.27 -9.27
CA VAL A 9 5.93 -2.30 -8.44
C VAL A 9 5.16 -1.36 -9.36
N ILE A 10 3.85 -1.22 -9.16
CA ILE A 10 3.01 -0.29 -9.93
C ILE A 10 2.70 0.94 -9.10
N ALA A 11 3.08 2.12 -9.59
CA ALA A 11 2.63 3.41 -9.05
C ALA A 11 1.39 3.90 -9.77
N GLY A 12 0.26 4.05 -9.08
CA GLY A 12 -0.91 4.74 -9.61
C GLY A 12 -0.67 6.26 -9.57
N TYR A 13 -0.66 6.91 -10.74
CA TYR A 13 -0.41 8.34 -10.87
C TYR A 13 -1.57 9.03 -11.57
N ASP A 14 -2.22 9.99 -10.90
CA ASP A 14 -3.32 10.76 -11.48
C ASP A 14 -2.89 12.20 -11.81
N ALA A 15 -2.57 13.00 -10.81
CA ALA A 15 -2.13 14.38 -10.99
C ALA A 15 -1.34 14.89 -9.79
N PRO A 16 -0.37 15.81 -9.97
CA PRO A 16 0.31 16.45 -8.85
C PRO A 16 -0.67 17.33 -8.03
N PRO A 17 -0.38 17.61 -6.73
CA PRO A 17 0.86 17.25 -6.04
C PRO A 17 0.83 15.89 -5.33
N GLU A 18 -0.33 15.34 -5.03
CA GLU A 18 -0.50 14.18 -4.13
C GLU A 18 -0.02 12.88 -4.76
N ALA A 19 -0.21 12.73 -6.06
CA ALA A 19 0.31 11.59 -6.81
C ALA A 19 1.85 11.51 -6.76
N ALA A 20 2.53 12.64 -6.56
CA ALA A 20 3.97 12.68 -6.42
C ALA A 20 4.47 12.05 -5.11
N ASP A 21 3.67 12.06 -4.03
CA ASP A 21 4.02 11.35 -2.78
C ASP A 21 3.99 9.84 -3.00
N GLY A 22 2.96 9.33 -3.70
CA GLY A 22 2.87 7.92 -4.10
C GLY A 22 4.01 7.50 -5.04
N LEU A 23 4.35 8.34 -6.00
CA LEU A 23 5.45 8.07 -6.92
C LEU A 23 6.81 8.02 -6.20
N ALA A 24 7.06 8.95 -5.27
CA ALA A 24 8.27 8.95 -4.46
C ALA A 24 8.38 7.68 -3.59
N LEU A 25 7.28 7.24 -2.98
CA LEU A 25 7.25 6.00 -2.21
C LEU A 25 7.47 4.78 -3.12
N ALA A 26 6.85 4.75 -4.29
CA ALA A 26 7.01 3.65 -5.24
C ALA A 26 8.46 3.53 -5.74
N HIS A 27 9.08 4.65 -6.08
CA HIS A 27 10.48 4.69 -6.50
C HIS A 27 11.42 4.19 -5.38
N LEU A 28 11.19 4.64 -4.13
CA LEU A 28 11.95 4.20 -2.97
C LEU A 28 11.80 2.69 -2.74
N LEU A 29 10.55 2.18 -2.71
CA LEU A 29 10.29 0.76 -2.47
C LEU A 29 10.81 -0.13 -3.60
N ALA A 30 10.65 0.28 -4.86
CA ALA A 30 11.20 -0.45 -6.01
C ALA A 30 12.73 -0.57 -5.92
N GLY A 31 13.42 0.55 -5.64
CA GLY A 31 14.87 0.56 -5.47
C GLY A 31 15.36 -0.27 -4.27
N LEU A 32 14.66 -0.19 -3.12
CA LEU A 32 15.02 -0.97 -1.92
C LEU A 32 14.79 -2.48 -2.10
N THR A 33 13.86 -2.88 -2.97
CA THR A 33 13.50 -4.30 -3.18
C THR A 33 14.01 -4.87 -4.50
N ASP A 34 14.83 -4.11 -5.24
CA ASP A 34 15.38 -4.46 -6.56
C ASP A 34 14.30 -4.92 -7.54
N ARG A 35 13.25 -4.10 -7.68
CA ARG A 35 12.10 -4.36 -8.54
C ARG A 35 11.90 -3.27 -9.57
N ASP A 36 11.35 -3.65 -10.71
CA ASP A 36 10.98 -2.71 -11.76
C ASP A 36 9.84 -1.79 -11.32
N LEU A 37 9.91 -0.52 -11.70
CA LEU A 37 8.87 0.46 -11.44
C LEU A 37 8.08 0.77 -12.71
N LEU A 38 6.79 0.47 -12.68
CA LEU A 38 5.82 0.82 -13.69
C LEU A 38 4.91 1.94 -13.18
N VAL A 39 4.87 3.08 -13.87
CA VAL A 39 3.98 4.18 -13.51
C VAL A 39 2.73 4.15 -14.38
N ALA A 40 1.59 3.87 -13.76
CA ALA A 40 0.31 3.73 -14.43
C ALA A 40 -0.53 5.01 -14.29
N ARG A 41 -0.99 5.54 -15.41
CA ARG A 41 -2.00 6.60 -15.44
C ARG A 41 -3.25 6.11 -16.13
N VAL A 42 -4.35 6.08 -15.40
CA VAL A 42 -5.66 5.76 -15.98
C VAL A 42 -6.21 6.98 -16.68
N ILE A 43 -6.62 6.80 -17.93
CA ILE A 43 -7.21 7.83 -18.78
C ILE A 43 -8.69 7.47 -18.96
N PRO A 44 -9.60 8.14 -18.24
CA PRO A 44 -11.03 7.91 -18.38
C PRO A 44 -11.55 8.50 -19.70
N ASP A 45 -12.72 8.06 -20.09
CA ASP A 45 -13.48 8.65 -21.21
C ASP A 45 -12.82 8.50 -22.60
N VAL A 46 -12.20 7.35 -22.83
CA VAL A 46 -11.71 7.00 -24.15
C VAL A 46 -12.56 5.88 -24.75
N PRO A 47 -13.23 6.12 -25.89
CA PRO A 47 -13.92 5.05 -26.59
C PRO A 47 -12.88 4.06 -27.17
N ASP A 48 -12.69 2.94 -26.51
CA ASP A 48 -11.96 1.81 -27.07
C ASP A 48 -12.94 0.87 -27.75
N HIS A 49 -13.42 1.29 -28.94
CA HIS A 49 -14.29 0.45 -29.76
C HIS A 49 -13.77 0.40 -31.22
N PRO A 50 -13.98 -0.71 -31.93
CA PRO A 50 -13.49 -0.91 -33.31
C PRO A 50 -13.95 0.15 -34.36
N GLY A 51 -14.89 1.03 -33.97
CA GLY A 51 -15.42 2.09 -34.83
C GLY A 51 -14.97 3.51 -34.46
N ALA A 52 -13.95 3.66 -33.59
CA ALA A 52 -13.46 4.97 -33.18
C ALA A 52 -13.02 5.82 -34.38
N THR A 53 -13.52 7.03 -34.47
CA THR A 53 -13.17 7.97 -35.55
C THR A 53 -11.69 8.37 -35.46
N ARG A 54 -11.14 8.85 -36.57
CA ARG A 54 -9.77 9.39 -36.61
C ARG A 54 -9.55 10.53 -35.60
N ALA A 55 -10.57 11.34 -35.37
CA ALA A 55 -10.50 12.42 -34.39
C ALA A 55 -10.42 11.90 -32.95
N GLU A 56 -11.18 10.87 -32.61
CA GLU A 56 -11.13 10.22 -31.31
C GLU A 56 -9.76 9.55 -31.11
N GLN A 57 -9.25 8.82 -32.08
CA GLN A 57 -7.90 8.22 -32.02
C GLN A 57 -6.79 9.27 -31.81
N LEU A 58 -6.89 10.43 -32.47
CA LEU A 58 -5.93 11.52 -32.28
C LEU A 58 -6.04 12.13 -30.87
N ARG A 59 -7.28 12.30 -30.35
CA ARG A 59 -7.52 12.77 -28.99
C ARG A 59 -6.88 11.82 -27.95
N VAL A 60 -7.07 10.52 -28.12
CA VAL A 60 -6.45 9.49 -27.25
C VAL A 60 -4.95 9.60 -27.27
N ARG A 61 -4.34 9.62 -28.46
CA ARG A 61 -2.88 9.75 -28.57
C ARG A 61 -2.35 11.00 -27.87
N LYS A 62 -3.05 12.12 -27.98
CA LYS A 62 -2.68 13.36 -27.31
C LYS A 62 -2.75 13.21 -25.79
N LEU A 63 -3.84 12.64 -25.26
CA LEU A 63 -4.00 12.39 -23.82
C LEU A 63 -2.92 11.44 -23.29
N VAL A 64 -2.58 10.38 -24.03
CA VAL A 64 -1.50 9.45 -23.68
C VAL A 64 -0.16 10.19 -23.62
N GLN A 65 0.15 11.03 -24.64
CA GLN A 65 1.41 11.79 -24.68
C GLN A 65 1.50 12.79 -23.52
N GLU A 66 0.41 13.53 -23.24
CA GLU A 66 0.36 14.47 -22.11
C GLU A 66 0.50 13.75 -20.76
N ALA A 67 -0.14 12.59 -20.63
CA ALA A 67 -0.03 11.75 -19.44
C ALA A 67 1.42 11.29 -19.22
N SER A 68 2.05 10.75 -20.25
CA SER A 68 3.44 10.27 -20.17
C SER A 68 4.41 11.41 -19.90
N ALA A 69 4.24 12.55 -20.55
CA ALA A 69 5.09 13.72 -20.32
C ALA A 69 4.99 14.24 -18.88
N ALA A 70 3.78 14.24 -18.29
CA ALA A 70 3.58 14.67 -16.90
C ALA A 70 4.25 13.73 -15.90
N VAL A 71 4.22 12.42 -16.13
CA VAL A 71 4.93 11.43 -15.29
C VAL A 71 6.44 11.61 -15.41
N LEU A 72 6.96 11.65 -16.65
CA LEU A 72 8.40 11.80 -16.89
C LEU A 72 8.96 13.11 -16.32
N ALA A 73 8.17 14.18 -16.28
CA ALA A 73 8.55 15.43 -15.63
C ALA A 73 8.62 15.32 -14.10
N ALA A 74 7.91 14.35 -13.51
CA ALA A 74 7.89 14.12 -12.06
C ALA A 74 8.98 13.15 -11.59
N VAL A 75 9.66 12.45 -12.51
CA VAL A 75 10.74 11.48 -12.20
C VAL A 75 12.08 12.06 -12.63
N PRO A 76 13.00 12.35 -11.68
CA PRO A 76 14.24 13.09 -11.97
C PRO A 76 15.22 12.39 -12.93
N ASP A 77 15.22 11.07 -12.98
CA ASP A 77 16.21 10.28 -13.72
C ASP A 77 15.68 9.59 -14.99
N GLY A 78 14.37 9.73 -15.28
CA GLY A 78 13.76 9.18 -16.50
C GLY A 78 13.77 7.65 -16.62
N SER A 79 14.07 6.93 -15.54
CA SER A 79 14.26 5.47 -15.52
C SER A 79 12.97 4.70 -15.24
N VAL A 80 11.79 5.26 -15.53
CA VAL A 80 10.51 4.58 -15.29
C VAL A 80 9.78 4.27 -16.57
N GLU A 81 9.16 3.10 -16.62
CA GLU A 81 8.18 2.78 -17.66
C GLU A 81 6.85 3.46 -17.35
N VAL A 82 6.32 4.21 -18.31
CA VAL A 82 5.00 4.88 -18.18
C VAL A 82 3.98 4.12 -18.99
N MET A 83 2.94 3.61 -18.30
CA MET A 83 1.85 2.87 -18.94
C MET A 83 0.53 3.62 -18.84
N PRO A 84 0.02 4.16 -19.94
CA PRO A 84 -1.35 4.67 -19.99
C PRO A 84 -2.34 3.49 -19.97
N VAL A 85 -3.31 3.55 -19.07
CA VAL A 85 -4.38 2.58 -18.95
C VAL A 85 -5.68 3.22 -19.41
N LEU A 86 -6.28 2.67 -20.45
CA LEU A 86 -7.57 3.15 -20.96
C LEU A 86 -8.68 2.41 -20.23
N ASP A 87 -9.35 3.08 -19.31
CA ASP A 87 -10.49 2.53 -18.57
C ASP A 87 -11.40 3.66 -18.10
N MET A 88 -12.70 3.40 -18.11
CA MET A 88 -13.71 4.37 -17.64
C MET A 88 -13.61 4.65 -16.15
N ARG A 89 -13.00 3.75 -15.37
CA ARG A 89 -12.86 3.84 -13.92
C ARG A 89 -11.43 3.53 -13.48
N VAL A 90 -10.91 4.36 -12.60
CA VAL A 90 -9.50 4.26 -12.16
C VAL A 90 -9.21 2.95 -11.43
N ALA A 91 -10.04 2.56 -10.47
CA ALA A 91 -9.79 1.37 -9.67
C ALA A 91 -9.80 0.05 -10.48
N PRO A 92 -10.82 -0.24 -11.32
CA PRO A 92 -10.78 -1.39 -12.20
C PRO A 92 -9.58 -1.42 -13.14
N GLY A 93 -9.25 -0.30 -13.77
CA GLY A 93 -8.11 -0.20 -14.67
C GLY A 93 -6.78 -0.55 -13.99
N LEU A 94 -6.54 -0.03 -12.78
CA LEU A 94 -5.36 -0.36 -11.99
C LEU A 94 -5.37 -1.81 -11.49
N HIS A 95 -6.52 -2.34 -11.08
CA HIS A 95 -6.63 -3.75 -10.66
C HIS A 95 -6.36 -4.71 -11.81
N ASP A 96 -6.87 -4.43 -12.99
CA ASP A 96 -6.64 -5.26 -14.17
C ASP A 96 -5.18 -5.18 -14.64
N LEU A 97 -4.57 -4.00 -14.57
CA LEU A 97 -3.15 -3.86 -14.82
C LEU A 97 -2.32 -4.66 -13.81
N ALA A 98 -2.62 -4.52 -12.50
CA ALA A 98 -1.93 -5.26 -11.45
C ALA A 98 -2.00 -6.77 -11.64
N ARG A 99 -3.17 -7.30 -12.09
CA ARG A 99 -3.30 -8.73 -12.41
C ARG A 99 -2.49 -9.14 -13.63
N ARG A 100 -2.54 -8.34 -14.73
CA ARG A 100 -1.81 -8.66 -15.97
C ARG A 100 -0.30 -8.64 -15.80
N GLN A 101 0.19 -7.73 -14.95
CA GLN A 101 1.62 -7.58 -14.65
C GLN A 101 2.06 -8.45 -13.46
N GLU A 102 1.14 -9.22 -12.87
CA GLU A 102 1.40 -9.97 -11.64
C GLU A 102 2.09 -9.11 -10.57
N ALA A 103 1.61 -7.88 -10.39
CA ALA A 103 2.27 -6.87 -9.58
C ALA A 103 2.49 -7.35 -8.15
N SER A 104 3.70 -7.16 -7.65
CA SER A 104 4.06 -7.45 -6.27
C SER A 104 3.50 -6.41 -5.30
N LEU A 105 3.32 -5.18 -5.79
CA LEU A 105 2.88 -4.04 -5.00
C LEU A 105 2.21 -2.99 -5.88
N LEU A 106 1.09 -2.45 -5.41
CA LEU A 106 0.46 -1.25 -5.96
C LEU A 106 0.70 -0.09 -4.98
N VAL A 107 1.19 1.05 -5.48
CA VAL A 107 1.51 2.21 -4.64
C VAL A 107 0.66 3.41 -5.06
N LEU A 108 0.10 4.09 -4.06
CA LEU A 108 -0.77 5.25 -4.23
C LEU A 108 -0.30 6.42 -3.36
N GLY A 109 -0.59 7.63 -3.78
CA GLY A 109 -0.53 8.81 -2.92
C GLY A 109 -1.82 8.97 -2.10
N SER A 110 -1.71 9.65 -0.97
CA SER A 110 -2.88 10.12 -0.23
C SER A 110 -3.46 11.34 -0.92
N SER A 111 -4.78 11.42 -1.10
CA SER A 111 -5.40 12.62 -1.68
C SER A 111 -5.74 13.65 -0.60
N HIS A 112 -5.34 14.91 -0.86
CA HIS A 112 -5.67 16.05 -0.03
C HIS A 112 -6.90 16.81 -0.56
N HIS A 113 -8.08 16.47 -0.12
CA HIS A 113 -9.24 17.36 -0.25
C HIS A 113 -9.86 17.63 1.13
N GLY A 114 -9.04 18.08 2.09
CA GLY A 114 -9.51 18.44 3.44
C GLY A 114 -8.91 19.75 3.94
N ARG A 115 -9.74 20.79 4.16
CA ARG A 115 -9.39 21.92 5.04
C ARG A 115 -9.08 21.33 6.42
N LEU A 116 -7.90 21.65 6.99
CA LEU A 116 -7.46 21.25 8.34
C LEU A 116 -6.56 20.00 8.47
N GLY A 117 -5.63 19.73 7.52
CA GLY A 117 -4.51 18.80 7.80
C GLY A 117 -4.92 17.33 8.04
N ARG A 118 -6.15 16.94 7.74
CA ARG A 118 -6.60 15.55 7.79
C ARG A 118 -6.42 14.92 6.43
N VAL A 119 -5.72 13.79 6.39
CA VAL A 119 -5.70 12.91 5.22
C VAL A 119 -7.12 12.42 4.96
N ILE A 120 -7.73 12.87 3.89
CA ILE A 120 -8.90 12.20 3.35
C ILE A 120 -8.37 11.39 2.18
N LEU A 121 -8.37 10.05 2.27
CA LEU A 121 -8.26 9.22 1.09
C LEU A 121 -9.39 9.66 0.16
N GLY A 122 -9.05 10.09 -1.05
CA GLY A 122 -10.07 10.40 -2.05
C GLY A 122 -10.86 9.14 -2.36
N GLY A 123 -12.11 9.28 -2.76
CA GLY A 123 -12.95 8.13 -3.11
C GLY A 123 -12.25 7.16 -4.05
N THR A 124 -11.44 7.66 -4.97
CA THR A 124 -10.62 6.87 -5.90
C THR A 124 -9.57 6.01 -5.21
N ALA A 125 -8.81 6.56 -4.24
CA ALA A 125 -7.80 5.77 -3.53
C ALA A 125 -8.44 4.70 -2.64
N ASP A 126 -9.55 5.02 -1.96
CA ASP A 126 -10.36 4.03 -1.22
C ASP A 126 -10.86 2.91 -2.16
N GLU A 127 -11.35 3.25 -3.36
CA GLU A 127 -11.79 2.26 -4.35
C GLU A 127 -10.64 1.41 -4.88
N VAL A 128 -9.47 2.01 -5.13
CA VAL A 128 -8.30 1.26 -5.60
C VAL A 128 -7.78 0.31 -4.53
N VAL A 129 -7.70 0.74 -3.28
CA VAL A 129 -7.29 -0.16 -2.18
C VAL A 129 -8.32 -1.27 -1.99
N ASN A 130 -9.63 -0.93 -2.03
CA ASN A 130 -10.68 -1.95 -1.94
C ASN A 130 -10.77 -2.76 -3.25
N GLY A 131 -10.47 -4.02 -3.16
CA GLY A 131 -10.51 -4.96 -4.29
C GLY A 131 -9.18 -5.16 -5.00
N ALA A 132 -8.09 -4.54 -4.55
CA ALA A 132 -6.77 -4.75 -5.11
C ALA A 132 -6.35 -6.22 -5.04
N PRO A 133 -5.77 -6.76 -6.12
CA PRO A 133 -5.36 -8.17 -6.20
C PRO A 133 -4.01 -8.46 -5.52
N CYS A 134 -3.27 -7.43 -5.13
CA CYS A 134 -1.96 -7.48 -4.50
C CYS A 134 -1.89 -6.52 -3.31
N PRO A 135 -0.82 -6.55 -2.48
CA PRO A 135 -0.58 -5.55 -1.46
C PRO A 135 -0.62 -4.12 -2.00
N VAL A 136 -1.13 -3.18 -1.20
CA VAL A 136 -1.21 -1.76 -1.57
C VAL A 136 -0.50 -0.91 -0.54
N ALA A 137 0.50 -0.15 -0.97
CA ALA A 137 1.14 0.87 -0.14
C ALA A 137 0.53 2.25 -0.40
N VAL A 138 0.32 3.01 0.66
CA VAL A 138 -0.18 4.39 0.57
C VAL A 138 0.84 5.32 1.22
N ALA A 139 1.31 6.29 0.45
CA ALA A 139 2.22 7.32 0.94
C ALA A 139 1.47 8.34 1.79
N PRO A 140 2.01 8.75 2.95
CA PRO A 140 1.45 9.85 3.71
C PRO A 140 1.66 11.18 2.95
N PRO A 141 0.93 12.24 3.32
CA PRO A 141 1.10 13.55 2.73
C PRO A 141 2.54 14.07 2.88
N ARG A 142 3.03 14.72 1.84
CA ARG A 142 4.36 15.34 1.81
C ARG A 142 5.53 14.36 1.87
N PHE A 143 5.27 13.07 1.68
CA PHE A 143 6.33 12.04 1.69
C PHE A 143 7.47 12.36 0.71
N ARG A 144 7.17 12.97 -0.46
CA ARG A 144 8.15 13.38 -1.46
C ARG A 144 9.18 14.41 -0.99
N GLU A 145 8.89 15.15 0.10
CA GLU A 145 9.77 16.21 0.58
C GLU A 145 11.05 15.66 1.20
N ASP A 146 11.00 14.45 1.76
CA ASP A 146 12.14 13.74 2.33
C ASP A 146 12.37 12.38 1.64
N ALA A 147 11.30 11.71 1.24
CA ALA A 147 11.29 10.42 0.55
C ALA A 147 12.16 9.35 1.25
N THR A 148 12.08 9.31 2.59
CA THR A 148 12.82 8.37 3.43
C THR A 148 11.90 7.57 4.35
N ILE A 149 12.34 6.37 4.74
CA ILE A 149 11.66 5.56 5.76
C ILE A 149 12.41 5.74 7.07
N THR A 150 11.87 6.56 7.95
CA THR A 150 12.49 6.90 9.24
C THR A 150 11.48 6.77 10.39
N PRO A 151 11.81 6.02 11.46
CA PRO A 151 13.01 5.19 11.62
C PRO A 151 13.05 4.01 10.62
N PRO A 152 14.22 3.41 10.30
CA PRO A 152 14.31 2.28 9.39
C PRO A 152 13.81 0.99 10.06
N ARG A 153 12.52 0.97 10.37
CA ARG A 153 11.83 -0.10 11.07
C ARG A 153 10.47 -0.37 10.46
N ILE A 154 10.17 -1.63 10.23
CA ILE A 154 8.89 -2.14 9.73
C ILE A 154 8.04 -2.53 10.94
N GLY A 155 6.92 -1.83 11.15
CA GLY A 155 5.92 -2.23 12.11
C GLY A 155 4.91 -3.19 11.50
N VAL A 156 4.46 -4.18 12.26
CA VAL A 156 3.44 -5.13 11.83
C VAL A 156 2.34 -5.20 12.87
N ALA A 157 1.11 -4.88 12.47
CA ALA A 157 -0.04 -5.02 13.33
C ALA A 157 -0.43 -6.49 13.50
N TRP A 158 -0.49 -6.95 14.75
CA TRP A 158 -0.76 -8.34 15.11
C TRP A 158 -2.05 -8.49 15.93
N ASP A 159 -2.94 -9.38 15.47
CA ASP A 159 -4.17 -9.78 16.18
C ASP A 159 -4.45 -11.30 16.10
N GLY A 160 -3.49 -12.10 15.60
CA GLY A 160 -3.59 -13.56 15.47
C GLY A 160 -4.47 -14.04 14.30
N THR A 161 -5.06 -13.15 13.53
CA THR A 161 -5.90 -13.51 12.38
C THR A 161 -5.07 -13.98 11.18
N ALA A 162 -5.73 -14.63 10.21
CA ALA A 162 -5.09 -14.98 8.94
C ALA A 162 -4.58 -13.74 8.19
N ALA A 163 -5.26 -12.60 8.34
CA ALA A 163 -4.85 -11.33 7.72
C ALA A 163 -3.57 -10.78 8.34
N SER A 164 -3.44 -10.81 9.68
CA SER A 164 -2.19 -10.39 10.33
C SER A 164 -1.04 -11.36 10.07
N ARG A 165 -1.29 -12.66 9.90
CA ARG A 165 -0.27 -13.63 9.45
C ARG A 165 0.25 -13.33 8.05
N ALA A 166 -0.63 -12.95 7.12
CA ALA A 166 -0.22 -12.50 5.78
C ALA A 166 0.61 -11.21 5.85
N ALA A 167 0.24 -10.28 6.74
CA ALA A 167 1.03 -9.07 7.00
C ALA A 167 2.43 -9.40 7.54
N MET A 168 2.56 -10.40 8.43
CA MET A 168 3.87 -10.90 8.93
C MET A 168 4.75 -11.42 7.79
N ALA A 169 4.19 -12.23 6.89
CA ALA A 169 4.93 -12.74 5.74
C ALA A 169 5.45 -11.59 4.85
N GLN A 170 4.58 -10.63 4.53
CA GLN A 170 4.96 -9.46 3.73
C GLN A 170 6.02 -8.59 4.41
N ALA A 171 5.95 -8.43 5.73
CA ALA A 171 6.95 -7.69 6.49
C ALA A 171 8.31 -8.41 6.52
N ALA A 172 8.30 -9.73 6.63
CA ALA A 172 9.51 -10.55 6.53
C ALA A 172 10.16 -10.45 5.14
N ASP A 173 9.35 -10.45 4.06
CA ASP A 173 9.85 -10.22 2.69
C ASP A 173 10.50 -8.84 2.55
N LEU A 174 9.85 -7.82 3.06
CA LEU A 174 10.37 -6.45 3.03
C LEU A 174 11.66 -6.32 3.88
N HIS A 175 11.71 -6.96 5.06
CA HIS A 175 12.91 -7.01 5.88
C HIS A 175 14.08 -7.66 5.13
N ARG A 176 13.86 -8.83 4.50
CA ARG A 176 14.90 -9.53 3.75
C ARG A 176 15.47 -8.70 2.60
N ALA A 177 14.62 -7.92 1.94
CA ALA A 177 15.03 -7.05 0.85
C ALA A 177 15.75 -5.77 1.33
N THR A 178 15.40 -5.24 2.50
CA THR A 178 15.85 -3.90 2.94
C THR A 178 16.80 -3.89 4.12
N GLY A 179 16.82 -4.96 4.93
CA GLY A 179 17.54 -5.00 6.20
C GLY A 179 16.96 -4.15 7.32
N MET A 180 15.76 -3.53 7.12
CA MET A 180 15.11 -2.71 8.14
C MET A 180 14.71 -3.55 9.36
N GLY A 181 14.80 -2.99 10.57
CA GLY A 181 14.36 -3.65 11.81
C GLY A 181 12.87 -4.01 11.78
N LEU A 182 12.47 -4.96 12.62
CA LEU A 182 11.10 -5.46 12.71
C LEU A 182 10.50 -5.18 14.09
N LEU A 183 9.22 -4.72 14.11
CA LEU A 183 8.47 -4.48 15.33
C LEU A 183 7.06 -5.08 15.22
N VAL A 184 6.74 -6.07 16.05
CA VAL A 184 5.38 -6.57 16.21
C VAL A 184 4.59 -5.67 17.16
N ILE A 185 3.44 -5.20 16.72
CA ILE A 185 2.57 -4.31 17.50
C ILE A 185 1.25 -5.03 17.78
N GLU A 186 1.04 -5.45 19.02
CA GLU A 186 -0.25 -5.94 19.51
C GLU A 186 -0.99 -4.81 20.20
N VAL A 187 -2.26 -4.58 19.85
CA VAL A 187 -3.10 -3.62 20.55
C VAL A 187 -4.23 -4.34 21.25
N ARG A 188 -4.25 -4.27 22.58
CA ARG A 188 -5.35 -4.77 23.40
C ARG A 188 -6.44 -3.72 23.55
N PRO A 189 -7.66 -3.98 23.06
CA PRO A 189 -8.77 -3.06 23.28
C PRO A 189 -9.01 -2.84 24.77
N SER A 190 -9.29 -1.59 25.16
CA SER A 190 -9.71 -1.30 26.53
C SER A 190 -10.99 -2.07 26.89
N LEU A 191 -11.23 -2.30 28.18
CA LEU A 191 -12.39 -3.06 28.67
C LEU A 191 -13.72 -2.58 28.10
N ALA A 192 -13.83 -1.30 27.76
CA ALA A 192 -15.03 -0.69 27.16
C ALA A 192 -15.27 -1.11 25.69
N HIS A 193 -14.26 -1.62 24.98
CA HIS A 193 -14.29 -1.95 23.55
C HIS A 193 -14.00 -3.43 23.28
N ARG A 194 -14.00 -4.26 24.32
CA ARG A 194 -13.65 -5.68 24.23
C ARG A 194 -14.80 -6.49 23.60
N PRO A 195 -14.60 -7.13 22.44
CA PRO A 195 -15.59 -8.05 21.90
C PRO A 195 -15.75 -9.25 22.85
N LEU A 196 -16.98 -9.65 23.13
CA LEU A 196 -17.25 -10.87 23.89
C LEU A 196 -16.76 -12.08 23.08
N GLY A 197 -15.76 -12.82 23.60
CA GLY A 197 -15.30 -14.08 23.02
C GLY A 197 -14.18 -13.96 21.98
N GLY A 198 -13.48 -12.83 21.86
CA GLY A 198 -12.29 -12.70 20.99
C GLY A 198 -11.13 -13.54 21.51
N LEU A 199 -10.55 -14.39 20.66
CA LEU A 199 -9.24 -15.00 20.89
C LEU A 199 -8.23 -13.84 20.99
N HIS A 200 -7.50 -13.76 22.11
CA HIS A 200 -6.35 -12.86 22.22
C HIS A 200 -5.17 -13.55 21.57
N ALA A 201 -4.62 -12.90 20.55
CA ALA A 201 -3.30 -13.28 20.08
C ALA A 201 -2.29 -12.92 21.17
N ASP A 202 -1.33 -13.78 21.40
CA ASP A 202 -0.22 -13.46 22.27
C ASP A 202 0.84 -12.70 21.44
N LEU A 203 1.40 -11.63 22.02
CA LEU A 203 2.50 -10.90 21.40
C LEU A 203 3.71 -11.80 21.14
N GLU A 204 4.00 -12.71 22.09
CA GLU A 204 5.10 -13.67 21.99
C GLU A 204 4.93 -14.58 20.78
N ASP A 205 3.71 -15.05 20.49
CA ASP A 205 3.40 -15.85 19.31
C ASP A 205 3.67 -15.05 18.02
N GLY A 206 3.31 -13.77 18.00
CA GLY A 206 3.55 -12.87 16.87
C GLY A 206 5.06 -12.64 16.63
N VAL A 207 5.81 -12.39 17.68
CA VAL A 207 7.28 -12.22 17.62
C VAL A 207 7.97 -13.50 17.15
N ALA A 208 7.56 -14.65 17.68
CA ALA A 208 8.09 -15.95 17.27
C ALA A 208 7.82 -16.24 15.79
N LEU A 209 6.58 -16.03 15.35
CA LEU A 209 6.18 -16.21 13.95
C LEU A 209 6.98 -15.28 13.01
N LEU A 210 7.10 -13.99 13.35
CA LEU A 210 7.81 -13.06 12.48
C LEU A 210 9.31 -13.39 12.41
N ARG A 211 9.91 -13.84 13.51
CA ARG A 211 11.31 -14.31 13.54
C ARG A 211 11.50 -15.56 12.68
N GLU A 212 10.60 -16.54 12.78
CA GLU A 212 10.61 -17.71 11.90
C GLU A 212 10.56 -17.33 10.40
N LEU A 213 9.67 -16.39 10.04
CA LEU A 213 9.49 -15.94 8.67
C LEU A 213 10.66 -15.08 8.14
N ALA A 214 11.26 -14.25 8.99
CA ALA A 214 12.35 -13.35 8.63
C ALA A 214 13.72 -14.01 8.61
N GLY A 215 13.89 -15.12 9.35
CA GLY A 215 15.13 -15.84 9.60
C GLY A 215 15.63 -15.65 11.03
N ASP A 216 16.32 -16.65 11.55
CA ASP A 216 16.71 -16.77 12.98
C ASP A 216 17.59 -15.59 13.46
N GLU A 217 18.34 -14.95 12.56
CA GLU A 217 19.21 -13.81 12.88
C GLU A 217 18.48 -12.46 12.88
N ALA A 218 17.20 -12.42 12.46
CA ALA A 218 16.44 -11.19 12.40
C ALA A 218 16.15 -10.65 13.82
N ALA A 219 16.50 -9.39 14.05
CA ALA A 219 16.12 -8.69 15.27
C ALA A 219 14.65 -8.30 15.20
N VAL A 220 13.81 -9.03 15.93
CA VAL A 220 12.36 -8.79 16.03
C VAL A 220 12.02 -8.34 17.43
N ASP A 221 11.59 -7.08 17.55
CA ASP A 221 11.04 -6.52 18.78
C ASP A 221 9.53 -6.73 18.84
N GLY A 222 8.97 -6.67 20.04
CA GLY A 222 7.52 -6.72 20.26
C GLY A 222 7.07 -5.63 21.22
N VAL A 223 5.93 -4.99 20.92
CA VAL A 223 5.31 -4.03 21.82
C VAL A 223 3.82 -4.31 21.96
N GLN A 224 3.35 -4.32 23.22
CA GLN A 224 1.94 -4.39 23.53
C GLN A 224 1.45 -3.00 23.92
N ARG A 225 0.39 -2.55 23.26
CA ARG A 225 -0.29 -1.29 23.52
C ARG A 225 -1.71 -1.55 24.02
N SER A 226 -2.34 -0.58 24.68
CA SER A 226 -3.70 -0.72 25.22
C SER A 226 -4.51 0.53 24.88
N GLY A 227 -5.59 0.34 24.12
CA GLY A 227 -6.44 1.47 23.72
C GLY A 227 -7.34 1.16 22.54
N ASP A 228 -7.64 2.17 21.72
CA ASP A 228 -8.27 2.01 20.44
C ASP A 228 -7.26 1.49 19.42
N PRO A 229 -7.51 0.33 18.78
CA PRO A 229 -6.51 -0.27 17.88
C PRO A 229 -6.05 0.64 16.75
N ALA A 230 -6.95 1.45 16.19
CA ALA A 230 -6.57 2.35 15.11
C ALA A 230 -5.71 3.51 15.62
N GLY A 231 -6.08 4.12 16.76
CA GLY A 231 -5.34 5.20 17.39
C GLY A 231 -3.92 4.77 17.76
N GLU A 232 -3.77 3.65 18.46
CA GLU A 232 -2.47 3.13 18.89
C GLU A 232 -1.53 2.77 17.71
N LEU A 233 -2.10 2.26 16.61
CA LEU A 233 -1.32 1.99 15.39
C LEU A 233 -0.91 3.28 14.66
N ILE A 234 -1.78 4.32 14.66
CA ILE A 234 -1.45 5.63 14.10
C ILE A 234 -0.32 6.26 14.92
N ASP A 235 -0.42 6.23 16.25
CA ASP A 235 0.62 6.77 17.13
C ASP A 235 1.97 6.08 16.93
N ALA A 236 1.98 4.76 16.66
CA ALA A 236 3.20 4.04 16.32
C ALA A 236 3.87 4.58 15.03
N THR A 237 3.09 5.11 14.07
CA THR A 237 3.65 5.71 12.84
C THR A 237 4.26 7.09 13.03
N ILE A 238 4.18 7.68 14.21
CA ILE A 238 4.80 8.98 14.51
C ILE A 238 6.29 8.81 14.83
N SER A 239 6.65 7.76 15.58
CA SER A 239 8.02 7.65 16.13
C SER A 239 8.60 6.24 16.15
N ASP A 240 7.76 5.20 16.13
CA ASP A 240 8.25 3.83 16.38
C ASP A 240 8.62 3.10 15.11
N VAL A 241 7.91 3.38 14.02
CA VAL A 241 8.07 2.69 12.73
C VAL A 241 8.08 3.68 11.56
N GLY A 242 8.91 3.40 10.57
CA GLY A 242 8.98 4.18 9.34
C GLY A 242 8.07 3.65 8.24
N ILE A 243 7.55 2.43 8.38
CA ILE A 243 6.49 1.84 7.54
C ILE A 243 5.65 0.89 8.39
N LEU A 244 4.34 0.93 8.25
CA LEU A 244 3.41 0.06 8.97
C LEU A 244 2.76 -0.94 8.01
N VAL A 245 2.88 -2.23 8.30
CA VAL A 245 2.24 -3.31 7.56
C VAL A 245 1.01 -3.79 8.34
N ILE A 246 -0.13 -3.84 7.69
CA ILE A 246 -1.40 -4.22 8.29
C ILE A 246 -2.19 -5.14 7.36
N GLY A 247 -2.81 -6.18 7.93
CA GLY A 247 -3.70 -7.07 7.18
C GLY A 247 -5.03 -6.41 6.83
N SER A 248 -5.55 -6.71 5.65
CA SER A 248 -6.92 -6.36 5.29
C SER A 248 -7.92 -7.35 5.91
N ARG A 249 -9.18 -6.92 6.15
CA ARG A 249 -10.21 -7.86 6.59
C ARG A 249 -10.63 -8.75 5.43
N GLY A 250 -10.28 -10.03 5.48
CA GLY A 250 -10.81 -11.06 4.61
C GLY A 250 -12.07 -11.69 5.20
N ARG A 251 -13.25 -11.38 4.64
CA ARG A 251 -14.43 -12.21 4.80
C ARG A 251 -14.82 -12.72 3.42
N GLY A 252 -14.34 -13.90 3.06
CA GLY A 252 -14.71 -14.56 1.81
C GLY A 252 -13.54 -15.21 1.06
N ALA A 253 -13.86 -16.14 0.17
CA ALA A 253 -12.93 -16.98 -0.61
C ALA A 253 -12.20 -16.22 -1.76
N VAL A 254 -12.01 -14.92 -1.65
CA VAL A 254 -11.37 -14.12 -2.71
C VAL A 254 -10.21 -13.34 -2.14
N ALA A 255 -9.00 -13.62 -2.63
CA ALA A 255 -7.77 -12.89 -2.30
C ALA A 255 -7.84 -11.45 -2.85
N ARG A 256 -8.47 -10.54 -2.10
CA ARG A 256 -8.56 -9.11 -2.41
C ARG A 256 -8.44 -8.30 -1.14
N VAL A 257 -7.87 -7.11 -1.24
CA VAL A 257 -7.87 -6.15 -0.13
C VAL A 257 -9.31 -5.70 0.15
N LEU A 258 -9.75 -5.90 1.37
CA LEU A 258 -11.00 -5.33 1.89
C LEU A 258 -10.66 -4.50 3.13
N LEU A 259 -10.84 -3.19 3.04
CA LEU A 259 -10.55 -2.30 4.15
C LEU A 259 -11.52 -2.54 5.31
N GLY A 260 -10.95 -2.94 6.45
CA GLY A 260 -11.66 -2.95 7.72
C GLY A 260 -11.74 -1.55 8.34
N SER A 261 -12.51 -1.42 9.43
CA SER A 261 -12.59 -0.15 10.18
C SER A 261 -11.23 0.32 10.69
N VAL A 262 -10.40 -0.59 11.23
CA VAL A 262 -9.05 -0.28 11.73
C VAL A 262 -8.12 0.07 10.58
N SER A 263 -7.96 -0.82 9.59
CA SER A 263 -7.05 -0.59 8.45
C SER A 263 -7.42 0.67 7.66
N GLY A 264 -8.72 0.91 7.44
CA GLY A 264 -9.18 2.13 6.77
C GLY A 264 -8.94 3.40 7.59
N HIS A 265 -9.05 3.34 8.92
CA HIS A 265 -8.77 4.49 9.78
C HIS A 265 -7.26 4.78 9.87
N VAL A 266 -6.44 3.75 10.03
CA VAL A 266 -4.97 3.86 10.02
C VAL A 266 -4.48 4.45 8.71
N MET A 267 -4.90 3.90 7.58
CA MET A 267 -4.46 4.35 6.26
C MET A 267 -4.77 5.83 5.98
N ARG A 268 -5.87 6.37 6.58
CA ARG A 268 -6.25 7.78 6.42
C ARG A 268 -5.52 8.74 7.36
N ASN A 269 -4.91 8.24 8.45
CA ASN A 269 -4.40 9.10 9.51
C ASN A 269 -2.94 8.80 9.90
N ALA A 270 -2.31 7.83 9.28
CA ALA A 270 -0.93 7.47 9.56
C ALA A 270 0.05 8.56 9.10
N HIS A 271 1.16 8.70 9.84
CA HIS A 271 2.24 9.66 9.55
C HIS A 271 3.39 9.01 8.77
N ALA A 272 3.44 7.68 8.70
CA ALA A 272 4.36 6.90 7.88
C ALA A 272 3.60 6.15 6.77
N PRO A 273 4.28 5.65 5.73
CA PRO A 273 3.68 4.76 4.74
C PRO A 273 2.95 3.57 5.37
N VAL A 274 1.79 3.24 4.83
CA VAL A 274 1.00 2.08 5.28
C VAL A 274 0.90 1.07 4.14
N LEU A 275 1.28 -0.16 4.41
CA LEU A 275 1.16 -1.30 3.51
C LEU A 275 -0.01 -2.18 3.95
N VAL A 276 -1.06 -2.24 3.15
CA VAL A 276 -2.24 -3.09 3.40
C VAL A 276 -2.11 -4.38 2.60
N VAL A 277 -2.12 -5.50 3.30
CA VAL A 277 -1.91 -6.83 2.71
C VAL A 277 -3.26 -7.56 2.57
N PRO A 278 -3.57 -8.15 1.39
CA PRO A 278 -4.76 -8.97 1.22
C PRO A 278 -4.76 -10.16 2.18
N ALA A 279 -5.94 -10.53 2.71
CA ALA A 279 -6.05 -11.78 3.42
C ALA A 279 -5.83 -12.95 2.43
N PRO A 280 -5.21 -14.06 2.87
CA PRO A 280 -5.10 -15.25 2.04
C PRO A 280 -6.48 -15.79 1.69
N SER A 281 -6.62 -16.34 0.49
CA SER A 281 -7.83 -17.03 0.00
C SER A 281 -8.05 -18.38 0.69
#